data_a61030ddb0a2847e14b3ee83a461c516
#
_entry.id   a61030ddb0a2847e14b3ee83a461c516
#
_cell.length_a   1.000
_cell.length_b   1.000
_cell.length_c   1.000
_cell.angle_alpha   90.00
_cell.angle_beta   90.00
_cell.angle_gamma   90.00
#
_symmetry.space_group_name_H-M   'P 1'
#
loop_
_entity.id
_entity.type
_entity.pdbx_description
1 polymer ?
#
loop_
_entity_poly.entity_id
_entity_poly.type
_entity_poly.pdbx_seq_one_letter_code
_entity_poly.pdbx_strand_id
1 'polypeptide(L)'
;MRKRKYIINLFAAAALLVGCGESLEDTYSDYAGDGKIRYVAKCTEVHATPGWERLLVEWINGTDATVDKIKVIWSCEDLKDSVLLPSTAESYELKNLTNGTYRFDVSAIDFSGNESLVETTYGRPYTREHEIMLAFTRGVVKPYFLKNKLIF
;
A
#
# COMPACT_ATOMS: atom_id res chain seq x y z
N MET A 1 -49.83 23.67 -50.66
CA MET A 1 -49.05 24.22 -49.55
C MET A 1 -48.98 23.31 -48.28
N ARG A 2 -49.99 22.52 -47.96
CA ARG A 2 -50.00 21.64 -46.75
C ARG A 2 -48.98 20.51 -46.81
N LYS A 3 -48.77 19.83 -47.92
CA LYS A 3 -47.85 18.69 -48.07
C LYS A 3 -46.37 19.08 -47.85
N ARG A 4 -46.00 20.31 -48.19
CA ARG A 4 -44.63 20.80 -48.05
C ARG A 4 -44.23 21.02 -46.58
N LYS A 5 -45.20 21.36 -45.74
CA LYS A 5 -44.98 21.51 -44.26
C LYS A 5 -44.77 20.17 -43.56
N TYR A 6 -45.45 19.12 -44.00
CA TYR A 6 -45.26 17.77 -43.43
C TYR A 6 -43.88 17.17 -43.81
N ILE A 7 -43.37 17.45 -45.01
CA ILE A 7 -42.05 17.00 -45.45
C ILE A 7 -40.96 17.70 -44.63
N ILE A 8 -41.09 18.99 -44.37
CA ILE A 8 -40.11 19.74 -43.52
C ILE A 8 -40.12 19.23 -42.10
N ASN A 9 -41.31 18.98 -41.51
CA ASN A 9 -41.42 18.44 -40.17
C ASN A 9 -40.91 16.99 -40.06
N LEU A 10 -41.06 16.18 -41.10
CA LEU A 10 -40.52 14.82 -41.12
C LEU A 10 -38.97 14.82 -41.23
N PHE A 11 -38.39 15.76 -41.98
CA PHE A 11 -36.95 15.95 -42.06
C PHE A 11 -36.36 16.50 -40.73
N ALA A 12 -37.07 17.40 -40.06
CA ALA A 12 -36.64 17.89 -38.74
C ALA A 12 -36.70 16.81 -37.65
N ALA A 13 -37.73 15.95 -37.71
CA ALA A 13 -37.84 14.80 -36.79
C ALA A 13 -36.77 13.72 -37.07
N ALA A 14 -36.39 13.48 -38.32
CA ALA A 14 -35.33 12.55 -38.68
C ALA A 14 -33.93 13.05 -38.28
N ALA A 15 -33.71 14.39 -38.29
CA ALA A 15 -32.45 14.98 -37.87
C ALA A 15 -32.19 14.88 -36.34
N LEU A 16 -33.26 14.72 -35.52
CA LEU A 16 -33.15 14.51 -34.09
C LEU A 16 -32.80 13.08 -33.68
N LEU A 17 -32.84 12.13 -34.62
CA LEU A 17 -32.48 10.73 -34.40
C LEU A 17 -31.01 10.40 -34.72
N VAL A 18 -30.26 11.36 -35.29
CA VAL A 18 -28.81 11.24 -35.50
C VAL A 18 -28.08 11.84 -34.27
N GLY A 19 -28.48 11.38 -33.10
CA GLY A 19 -27.80 11.75 -31.88
C GLY A 19 -26.75 10.71 -31.50
N CYS A 20 -25.52 11.14 -31.36
CA CYS A 20 -24.38 10.45 -30.74
C CYS A 20 -24.17 9.01 -31.18
N GLY A 21 -23.41 8.85 -32.25
CA GLY A 21 -22.87 7.55 -32.69
C GLY A 21 -21.55 7.17 -32.03
N GLU A 22 -21.07 7.92 -31.05
CA GLU A 22 -19.91 7.51 -30.28
C GLU A 22 -20.39 6.66 -29.10
N SER A 23 -20.13 5.36 -29.15
CA SER A 23 -20.39 4.50 -28.00
C SER A 23 -19.46 4.92 -26.86
N LEU A 24 -19.95 4.90 -25.64
CA LEU A 24 -19.10 5.10 -24.44
C LEU A 24 -17.93 4.11 -24.41
N GLU A 25 -18.07 2.97 -25.07
CA GLU A 25 -17.03 1.96 -25.21
C GLU A 25 -15.88 2.43 -26.11
N ASP A 26 -16.16 3.14 -27.23
CA ASP A 26 -15.14 3.66 -28.13
C ASP A 26 -14.33 4.77 -27.47
N THR A 27 -15.00 5.66 -26.75
CA THR A 27 -14.35 6.73 -25.97
C THR A 27 -13.52 6.15 -24.81
N TYR A 28 -13.96 5.04 -24.21
CA TYR A 28 -13.25 4.37 -23.13
C TYR A 28 -12.01 3.62 -23.63
N SER A 29 -12.05 3.05 -24.85
CA SER A 29 -10.92 2.33 -25.44
C SER A 29 -9.71 3.24 -25.68
N ASP A 30 -9.94 4.51 -26.02
CA ASP A 30 -8.88 5.50 -26.23
C ASP A 30 -8.13 5.87 -24.92
N TYR A 31 -8.81 5.75 -23.78
CA TYR A 31 -8.22 6.01 -22.45
C TYR A 31 -7.72 4.75 -21.73
N ALA A 32 -8.24 3.58 -22.10
CA ALA A 32 -7.91 2.31 -21.45
C ALA A 32 -6.69 1.58 -22.07
N GLY A 33 -6.06 2.13 -23.11
CA GLY A 33 -5.00 1.45 -23.87
C GLY A 33 -5.50 0.12 -24.41
N ASP A 34 -4.73 -0.96 -24.29
CA ASP A 34 -5.11 -2.31 -24.78
C ASP A 34 -6.28 -2.96 -24.01
N GLY A 35 -7.09 -2.19 -23.33
CA GLY A 35 -8.48 -2.48 -23.01
C GLY A 35 -8.75 -3.37 -21.81
N LYS A 36 -7.76 -3.85 -21.06
CA LYS A 36 -8.01 -4.58 -19.82
C LYS A 36 -7.22 -3.99 -18.67
N ILE A 37 -7.87 -3.08 -17.91
CA ILE A 37 -7.36 -2.69 -16.60
C ILE A 37 -7.46 -3.93 -15.72
N ARG A 38 -6.31 -4.53 -15.44
CA ARG A 38 -6.22 -5.64 -14.52
C ARG A 38 -5.87 -5.11 -13.12
N TYR A 39 -6.74 -5.37 -12.18
CA TYR A 39 -6.48 -5.08 -10.78
C TYR A 39 -5.78 -6.28 -10.14
N VAL A 40 -4.54 -6.08 -9.72
CA VAL A 40 -3.79 -7.06 -8.93
C VAL A 40 -4.32 -7.06 -7.49
N ALA A 41 -4.55 -8.24 -6.91
CA ALA A 41 -4.97 -8.33 -5.52
C ALA A 41 -3.88 -7.79 -4.60
N LYS A 42 -4.26 -6.86 -3.71
CA LYS A 42 -3.33 -6.25 -2.74
C LYS A 42 -3.04 -7.20 -1.57
N CYS A 43 -1.90 -6.99 -0.92
CA CYS A 43 -1.64 -7.54 0.40
C CYS A 43 -2.56 -6.88 1.43
N THR A 44 -2.93 -7.60 2.48
CA THR A 44 -3.82 -7.14 3.55
C THR A 44 -3.22 -7.41 4.93
N GLU A 45 -3.78 -6.80 5.97
CA GLU A 45 -3.34 -6.98 7.37
C GLU A 45 -1.85 -6.72 7.57
N VAL A 46 -1.31 -5.71 6.88
CA VAL A 46 0.10 -5.35 7.01
C VAL A 46 0.34 -4.75 8.38
N HIS A 47 1.23 -5.36 9.16
CA HIS A 47 1.63 -4.87 10.47
C HIS A 47 3.14 -4.97 10.68
N ALA A 48 3.68 -4.11 11.55
CA ALA A 48 5.09 -4.08 11.89
C ALA A 48 5.29 -4.38 13.38
N THR A 49 5.94 -5.49 13.68
CA THR A 49 6.27 -5.91 15.03
C THR A 49 7.66 -5.41 15.42
N PRO A 50 7.79 -4.58 16.48
CA PRO A 50 9.07 -4.04 16.90
C PRO A 50 9.93 -5.06 17.65
N GLY A 51 11.24 -5.07 17.31
CA GLY A 51 12.28 -5.79 18.02
C GLY A 51 13.47 -4.89 18.33
N TRP A 52 14.53 -5.46 18.92
CA TRP A 52 15.75 -4.71 19.20
C TRP A 52 16.51 -4.40 17.91
N GLU A 53 16.61 -3.11 17.57
CA GLU A 53 17.25 -2.60 16.34
C GLU A 53 16.70 -3.27 15.06
N ARG A 54 15.42 -3.74 15.08
CA ARG A 54 14.79 -4.42 13.97
C ARG A 54 13.28 -4.22 13.97
N LEU A 55 12.67 -4.41 12.79
CA LEU A 55 11.23 -4.47 12.58
C LEU A 55 10.90 -5.70 11.74
N LEU A 56 9.95 -6.51 12.19
CA LEU A 56 9.36 -7.58 11.41
C LEU A 56 8.06 -7.06 10.82
N VAL A 57 7.98 -7.00 9.49
CA VAL A 57 6.78 -6.64 8.76
C VAL A 57 6.12 -7.91 8.25
N GLU A 58 4.85 -8.10 8.54
CA GLU A 58 4.07 -9.27 8.18
C GLU A 58 2.80 -8.83 7.46
N TRP A 59 2.31 -9.66 6.54
CA TRP A 59 1.10 -9.40 5.74
C TRP A 59 0.45 -10.70 5.31
N ILE A 60 -0.79 -10.59 4.85
CA ILE A 60 -1.51 -11.68 4.19
C ILE A 60 -1.52 -11.40 2.68
N ASN A 61 -1.06 -12.38 1.91
CA ASN A 61 -1.07 -12.30 0.45
C ASN A 61 -2.50 -12.38 -0.09
N GLY A 62 -2.79 -11.61 -1.14
CA GLY A 62 -4.03 -11.73 -1.89
C GLY A 62 -4.14 -13.09 -2.62
N THR A 63 -5.36 -13.51 -2.91
CA THR A 63 -5.64 -14.81 -3.58
C THR A 63 -5.48 -14.77 -5.10
N ASP A 64 -4.64 -13.88 -5.63
CA ASP A 64 -4.42 -13.76 -7.08
C ASP A 64 -3.22 -14.60 -7.52
N ALA A 65 -3.50 -15.66 -8.29
CA ALA A 65 -2.48 -16.57 -8.82
C ALA A 65 -1.51 -15.92 -9.84
N THR A 66 -1.74 -14.70 -10.24
CA THR A 66 -0.89 -13.99 -11.21
C THR A 66 0.15 -13.09 -10.56
N VAL A 67 0.16 -13.00 -9.23
CA VAL A 67 1.19 -12.30 -8.49
C VAL A 67 2.52 -13.03 -8.64
N ASP A 68 3.54 -12.33 -9.10
CA ASP A 68 4.92 -12.80 -9.26
C ASP A 68 5.78 -12.40 -8.06
N LYS A 69 5.64 -11.16 -7.59
CA LYS A 69 6.49 -10.58 -6.54
C LYS A 69 5.69 -9.74 -5.57
N ILE A 70 6.23 -9.67 -4.35
CA ILE A 70 5.81 -8.70 -3.34
C ILE A 70 6.90 -7.62 -3.23
N LYS A 71 6.49 -6.38 -3.30
CA LYS A 71 7.35 -5.20 -3.16
C LYS A 71 7.13 -4.58 -1.80
N VAL A 72 8.20 -4.45 -1.04
CA VAL A 72 8.20 -3.77 0.26
C VAL A 72 9.09 -2.54 0.14
N ILE A 73 8.53 -1.37 0.36
CA ILE A 73 9.26 -0.10 0.42
C ILE A 73 9.25 0.35 1.88
N TRP A 74 10.38 0.84 2.37
CA TRP A 74 10.42 1.49 3.68
C TRP A 74 11.09 2.85 3.61
N SER A 75 10.67 3.71 4.52
CA SER A 75 11.24 5.04 4.66
C SER A 75 11.27 5.48 6.12
N CYS A 76 12.33 6.19 6.48
CA CYS A 76 12.48 6.86 7.77
C CYS A 76 13.30 8.13 7.54
N GLU A 77 12.70 9.29 7.81
CA GLU A 77 13.29 10.59 7.50
C GLU A 77 13.73 10.66 6.02
N ASP A 78 15.02 10.88 5.76
CA ASP A 78 15.60 10.94 4.40
C ASP A 78 15.95 9.56 3.82
N LEU A 79 15.92 8.50 4.65
CA LEU A 79 16.18 7.13 4.21
C LEU A 79 14.97 6.58 3.47
N LYS A 80 15.18 6.08 2.25
CA LYS A 80 14.18 5.31 1.52
C LYS A 80 14.86 4.20 0.76
N ASP A 81 14.34 2.98 0.91
CA ASP A 81 14.85 1.80 0.21
C ASP A 81 13.70 0.82 -0.04
N SER A 82 13.96 -0.25 -0.80
CA SER A 82 12.95 -1.24 -1.17
C SER A 82 13.54 -2.61 -1.43
N VAL A 83 12.70 -3.64 -1.33
CA VAL A 83 13.05 -5.01 -1.68
C VAL A 83 11.92 -5.64 -2.48
N LEU A 84 12.29 -6.51 -3.43
CA LEU A 84 11.37 -7.38 -4.15
C LEU A 84 11.53 -8.80 -3.61
N LEU A 85 10.44 -9.38 -3.15
CA LEU A 85 10.35 -10.72 -2.57
C LEU A 85 9.53 -11.63 -3.49
N PRO A 86 9.70 -12.95 -3.40
CA PRO A 86 8.83 -13.89 -4.12
C PRO A 86 7.37 -13.75 -3.66
N SER A 87 6.42 -14.10 -4.52
CA SER A 87 4.97 -14.03 -4.23
C SER A 87 4.52 -14.85 -3.03
N THR A 88 5.33 -15.83 -2.61
CA THR A 88 5.07 -16.66 -1.43
C THR A 88 5.55 -16.05 -0.12
N ALA A 89 6.23 -14.89 -0.16
CA ALA A 89 6.67 -14.23 1.06
C ALA A 89 5.47 -13.61 1.79
N GLU A 90 5.44 -13.81 3.11
CA GLU A 90 4.42 -13.28 4.01
C GLU A 90 5.03 -12.38 5.10
N SER A 91 6.34 -12.22 5.08
CA SER A 91 7.07 -11.37 6.02
C SER A 91 8.40 -10.89 5.48
N TYR A 92 8.88 -9.79 6.06
CA TYR A 92 10.23 -9.25 5.83
C TYR A 92 10.79 -8.65 7.12
N GLU A 93 12.00 -9.05 7.49
CA GLU A 93 12.69 -8.53 8.67
C GLU A 93 13.76 -7.51 8.27
N LEU A 94 13.57 -6.26 8.69
CA LEU A 94 14.53 -5.18 8.51
C LEU A 94 15.38 -5.03 9.78
N LYS A 95 16.71 -5.09 9.65
CA LYS A 95 17.68 -5.13 10.75
C LYS A 95 18.60 -3.90 10.78
N ASN A 96 19.32 -3.73 11.89
CA ASN A 96 20.30 -2.65 12.10
C ASN A 96 19.66 -1.27 11.99
N LEU A 97 18.47 -1.13 12.55
CA LEU A 97 17.70 0.10 12.49
C LEU A 97 18.11 1.07 13.58
N THR A 98 18.16 2.33 13.22
CA THR A 98 18.32 3.45 14.15
C THR A 98 16.98 3.84 14.77
N ASN A 99 17.03 4.65 15.82
CA ASN A 99 15.81 5.19 16.42
C ASN A 99 15.07 6.08 15.43
N GLY A 100 13.81 5.79 15.19
CA GLY A 100 12.95 6.52 14.25
C GLY A 100 11.66 5.77 13.97
N THR A 101 10.70 6.45 13.38
CA THR A 101 9.46 5.83 12.91
C THR A 101 9.63 5.46 11.43
N TYR A 102 9.58 4.18 11.16
CA TYR A 102 9.65 3.64 9.80
C TYR A 102 8.24 3.48 9.24
N ARG A 103 8.04 3.98 8.03
CA ARG A 103 6.86 3.70 7.23
C ARG A 103 7.18 2.55 6.30
N PHE A 104 6.27 1.60 6.20
CA PHE A 104 6.33 0.49 5.25
C PHE A 104 5.13 0.55 4.32
N ASP A 105 5.40 0.41 3.02
CA ASP A 105 4.42 0.32 1.96
C ASP A 105 4.59 -1.04 1.28
N VAL A 106 3.56 -1.87 1.32
CA VAL A 106 3.57 -3.23 0.75
C VAL A 106 2.60 -3.30 -0.41
N SER A 107 3.07 -3.82 -1.55
CA SER A 107 2.28 -4.02 -2.77
C SER A 107 2.63 -5.33 -3.45
N ALA A 108 1.73 -5.86 -4.24
CA ALA A 108 1.94 -7.04 -5.08
C ALA A 108 2.15 -6.63 -6.53
N ILE A 109 2.99 -7.36 -7.25
CA ILE A 109 3.29 -7.14 -8.68
C ILE A 109 2.98 -8.42 -9.43
N ASP A 110 2.22 -8.33 -10.53
CA ASP A 110 1.90 -9.46 -11.39
C ASP A 110 3.00 -9.76 -12.42
N PHE A 111 2.87 -10.89 -13.13
CA PHE A 111 3.80 -11.26 -14.23
C PHE A 111 3.86 -10.24 -15.39
N SER A 112 2.87 -9.36 -15.51
CA SER A 112 2.82 -8.31 -16.53
C SER A 112 3.45 -7.00 -16.05
N GLY A 113 3.84 -6.91 -14.77
CA GLY A 113 4.42 -5.72 -14.15
C GLY A 113 3.39 -4.73 -13.60
N ASN A 114 2.09 -5.09 -13.56
CA ASN A 114 1.08 -4.25 -12.92
C ASN A 114 1.23 -4.34 -11.39
N GLU A 115 1.12 -3.20 -10.72
CA GLU A 115 1.24 -3.11 -9.27
C GLU A 115 -0.15 -2.95 -8.62
N SER A 116 -0.36 -3.63 -7.50
CA SER A 116 -1.59 -3.52 -6.71
C SER A 116 -1.67 -2.19 -5.97
N LEU A 117 -2.82 -1.93 -5.35
CA LEU A 117 -2.92 -0.90 -4.33
C LEU A 117 -1.96 -1.21 -3.18
N VAL A 118 -1.37 -0.15 -2.64
CA VAL A 118 -0.43 -0.20 -1.52
C VAL A 118 -1.18 -0.31 -0.21
N GLU A 119 -0.69 -1.17 0.69
CA GLU A 119 -1.09 -1.18 2.10
C GLU A 119 0.06 -0.63 2.94
N THR A 120 -0.24 0.31 3.85
CA THR A 120 0.77 1.04 4.62
C THR A 120 0.70 0.70 6.10
N THR A 121 1.87 0.50 6.73
CA THR A 121 1.99 0.37 8.19
C THR A 121 3.17 1.18 8.71
N TYR A 122 3.22 1.37 10.02
CA TYR A 122 4.30 2.10 10.70
C TYR A 122 4.84 1.26 11.84
N GLY A 123 6.16 1.35 12.06
CA GLY A 123 6.82 0.70 13.17
C GLY A 123 7.98 1.54 13.71
N ARG A 124 8.29 1.37 15.00
CA ARG A 124 9.45 1.99 15.64
C ARG A 124 10.25 0.92 16.36
N PRO A 125 11.51 0.67 15.99
CA PRO A 125 12.32 -0.36 16.62
C PRO A 125 12.69 0.02 18.05
N TYR A 126 12.92 -0.96 18.91
CA TYR A 126 13.51 -0.73 20.21
C TYR A 126 15.00 -0.46 20.04
N THR A 127 15.45 0.67 20.55
CA THR A 127 16.86 1.09 20.59
C THR A 127 17.18 1.64 21.96
N ARG A 128 18.43 1.94 22.23
CA ARG A 128 18.82 2.58 23.49
C ARG A 128 18.16 3.93 23.70
N GLU A 129 17.79 4.61 22.64
CA GLU A 129 17.16 5.92 22.64
C GLU A 129 15.62 5.84 22.65
N HIS A 130 15.04 4.65 22.56
CA HIS A 130 13.61 4.46 22.59
C HIS A 130 13.07 4.80 23.99
N GLU A 131 11.97 5.53 24.05
CA GLU A 131 11.38 6.07 25.31
C GLU A 131 11.14 5.00 26.37
N ILE A 132 10.68 3.79 25.96
CA ILE A 132 10.47 2.66 26.86
C ILE A 132 11.80 2.25 27.51
N MET A 133 12.90 2.17 26.75
CA MET A 133 14.21 1.81 27.28
C MET A 133 14.77 2.88 28.22
N LEU A 134 14.55 4.16 27.90
CA LEU A 134 14.92 5.26 28.78
C LEU A 134 14.11 5.27 30.09
N ALA A 135 12.87 4.81 30.05
CA ALA A 135 12.03 4.68 31.24
C ALA A 135 12.55 3.57 32.18
N PHE A 136 13.01 2.43 31.65
CA PHE A 136 13.60 1.35 32.45
C PHE A 136 14.90 1.76 33.13
N THR A 137 15.76 2.51 32.45
CA THR A 137 17.03 2.99 33.03
C THR A 137 16.87 4.04 34.11
N ARG A 138 15.73 4.73 34.17
CA ARG A 138 15.40 5.73 35.20
C ARG A 138 14.79 5.14 36.46
N GLY A 139 14.36 3.87 36.44
CA GLY A 139 13.66 3.22 37.56
C GLY A 139 14.54 2.90 38.77
N VAL A 140 15.88 2.82 38.62
CA VAL A 140 16.80 2.52 39.72
C VAL A 140 17.53 3.78 40.14
N VAL A 141 16.89 4.59 40.97
CA VAL A 141 17.43 5.92 41.38
C VAL A 141 18.52 5.81 42.43
N LYS A 142 18.43 4.89 43.39
CA LYS A 142 19.47 4.64 44.39
C LYS A 142 19.29 3.25 45.01
N PRO A 143 20.06 2.25 44.59
CA PRO A 143 20.14 1.00 45.36
C PRO A 143 20.84 1.26 46.69
N TYR A 144 20.29 0.73 47.75
CA TYR A 144 20.94 0.78 49.08
C TYR A 144 20.77 -0.53 49.83
N PHE A 145 21.72 -0.81 50.69
CA PHE A 145 21.70 -2.03 51.49
C PHE A 145 21.02 -1.75 52.83
N LEU A 146 20.06 -2.54 53.19
CA LEU A 146 19.43 -2.57 54.49
C LEU A 146 19.59 -3.99 55.06
N LYS A 147 20.32 -4.11 56.17
CA LYS A 147 20.58 -5.40 56.85
C LYS A 147 21.05 -6.49 55.88
N ASN A 148 22.05 -6.21 55.05
CA ASN A 148 22.60 -7.10 54.03
C ASN A 148 21.61 -7.52 52.91
N LYS A 149 20.55 -6.79 52.68
CA LYS A 149 19.65 -6.97 51.50
C LYS A 149 19.76 -5.77 50.60
N LEU A 150 19.84 -6.02 49.32
CA LEU A 150 19.74 -5.00 48.26
C LEU A 150 18.26 -4.63 48.08
N ILE A 151 17.94 -3.35 48.12
CA ILE A 151 16.59 -2.81 47.89
C ILE A 151 16.67 -1.93 46.64
N PHE A 152 15.78 -2.16 45.68
CA PHE A 152 15.63 -1.39 44.47
C PHE A 152 14.41 -0.49 44.55
#